data_2451ecfa2e2122d72f5169a9052dce8e
#
_entry.id   2451ecfa2e2122d72f5169a9052dce8e
#
_cell.length_a   1.000
_cell.length_b   1.000
_cell.length_c   1.000
_cell.angle_alpha   90.00
_cell.angle_beta   90.00
_cell.angle_gamma   90.00
#
_symmetry.space_group_name_H-M   'P 1'
#
loop_
_entity.id
_entity.type
_entity.pdbx_description
1 polymer ?
#
loop_
_entity_poly.entity_id
_entity_poly.type
_entity_poly.pdbx_seq_one_letter_code
_entity_poly.pdbx_strand_id
1 'polypeptide(L)'
;MDRFYFLIFAIILLTAWIIPANTIAQSSSSYELIPAPDLWYNDVDGIRVGVRVKGQVPGTFEDGPHRLDAGLWLSTWLPDLPVSYYASYTNPIDRWSDFGSEASYQVITSVRTGYHRHGVGLNKRWQEGFDERRYRELSLFNSYEKRFNDEYAAFPALWSDQDKLISTLEAELKNDNSLGWYKINASLGFQYMNDFYTQFHGSFIQNVKFHEYWGVNLRLFTGIASSNADPEYLFSRSSATAIQTIDNGVTRAKGTIPQPWMESGRFQLAGGANLRGYTAQDVETFSESDPNVFVNPFLLNSIASVNAELDYFNPIALGFNRIPYLSEFLSFRSYLFFDAGKSLEFIENELDDIYADAGAGFSLSLNIPDYLGKPRGFVFKYELPFWLSEPGMEDSFKLRHLFSFGAVFSL
;
A
#
# COMPACT_ATOMS: atom_id res chain seq x y z
N MET A 1 -11.20 -24.40 28.64
CA MET A 1 -11.24 -22.95 28.97
C MET A 1 -11.62 -22.07 27.73
N ASP A 2 -11.39 -22.57 26.54
CA ASP A 2 -11.49 -21.77 25.28
C ASP A 2 -12.92 -21.48 24.80
N ARG A 3 -13.87 -22.38 25.06
CA ARG A 3 -15.27 -22.17 24.63
C ARG A 3 -16.00 -21.08 25.43
N PHE A 4 -15.57 -20.81 26.63
CA PHE A 4 -16.21 -19.82 27.53
C PHE A 4 -15.85 -18.39 27.11
N TYR A 5 -14.60 -18.14 26.72
CA TYR A 5 -14.17 -16.84 26.22
C TYR A 5 -14.77 -16.51 24.86
N PHE A 6 -14.93 -17.52 24.00
CA PHE A 6 -15.62 -17.35 22.72
C PHE A 6 -17.09 -16.96 22.92
N LEU A 7 -17.77 -17.55 23.90
CA LEU A 7 -19.15 -17.22 24.19
C LEU A 7 -19.31 -15.79 24.74
N ILE A 8 -18.41 -15.37 25.63
CA ILE A 8 -18.39 -14.00 26.16
C ILE A 8 -18.13 -12.99 25.04
N PHE A 9 -17.20 -13.27 24.16
CA PHE A 9 -16.87 -12.38 23.02
C PHE A 9 -18.02 -12.30 22.01
N ALA A 10 -18.66 -13.42 21.71
CA ALA A 10 -19.85 -13.45 20.84
C ALA A 10 -21.02 -12.67 21.47
N ILE A 11 -21.18 -12.72 22.80
CA ILE A 11 -22.20 -11.93 23.51
C ILE A 11 -21.85 -10.44 23.48
N ILE A 12 -20.59 -10.05 23.64
CA ILE A 12 -20.13 -8.65 23.54
C ILE A 12 -20.35 -8.12 22.12
N LEU A 13 -20.04 -8.91 21.08
CA LEU A 13 -20.32 -8.55 19.70
C LEU A 13 -21.83 -8.42 19.42
N LEU A 14 -22.63 -9.34 19.89
CA LEU A 14 -24.11 -9.27 19.76
C LEU A 14 -24.70 -8.09 20.52
N THR A 15 -24.18 -7.74 21.70
CA THR A 15 -24.65 -6.56 22.44
C THR A 15 -24.22 -5.26 21.79
N ALA A 16 -23.06 -5.20 21.13
CA ALA A 16 -22.64 -4.03 20.33
C ALA A 16 -23.57 -3.79 19.13
N TRP A 17 -24.17 -4.83 18.58
CA TRP A 17 -25.16 -4.73 17.50
C TRP A 17 -26.55 -4.26 17.98
N ILE A 18 -26.86 -4.40 19.26
CA ILE A 18 -28.18 -4.06 19.84
C ILE A 18 -28.22 -2.62 20.37
N ILE A 19 -27.08 -1.94 20.51
CA ILE A 19 -27.07 -0.54 20.90
C ILE A 19 -27.54 0.28 19.69
N PRO A 20 -28.76 0.83 19.70
CA PRO A 20 -29.22 1.65 18.58
C PRO A 20 -28.36 2.89 18.48
N ALA A 21 -27.80 3.14 17.31
CA ALA A 21 -27.01 4.33 16.98
C ALA A 21 -27.80 5.66 17.09
N ASN A 22 -29.00 5.63 17.64
CA ASN A 22 -29.96 6.73 17.61
C ASN A 22 -29.94 7.65 18.84
N THR A 23 -29.04 7.54 19.78
CA THR A 23 -29.15 8.28 21.04
C THR A 23 -28.19 9.43 21.26
N ILE A 24 -27.38 9.83 20.26
CA ILE A 24 -26.55 11.02 20.42
C ILE A 24 -26.68 11.93 19.20
N ALA A 25 -27.90 12.42 18.98
CA ALA A 25 -28.15 13.59 18.14
C ALA A 25 -28.53 14.76 19.04
N GLN A 26 -27.58 15.38 19.71
CA GLN A 26 -27.75 16.73 20.22
C GLN A 26 -26.46 17.43 20.56
N SER A 27 -26.34 18.63 19.99
CA SER A 27 -25.49 19.76 20.28
C SER A 27 -24.08 19.78 19.67
N SER A 28 -23.89 20.80 18.90
CA SER A 28 -22.66 21.54 18.55
C SER A 28 -21.37 21.03 19.26
N SER A 29 -20.43 20.52 18.47
CA SER A 29 -19.05 20.19 18.84
C SER A 29 -18.77 18.93 19.66
N SER A 30 -19.69 18.00 19.78
CA SER A 30 -19.37 16.73 20.44
C SER A 30 -18.62 15.79 19.47
N TYR A 31 -17.54 15.20 19.97
CA TYR A 31 -16.78 14.19 19.24
C TYR A 31 -17.67 12.96 18.96
N GLU A 32 -17.78 12.57 17.71
CA GLU A 32 -18.57 11.43 17.28
C GLU A 32 -17.69 10.17 17.21
N LEU A 33 -18.15 9.06 17.79
CA LEU A 33 -17.50 7.75 17.71
C LEU A 33 -18.38 6.78 16.92
N ILE A 34 -17.83 6.25 15.84
CA ILE A 34 -18.53 5.33 14.93
C ILE A 34 -17.87 3.96 15.04
N PRO A 35 -18.45 2.99 15.78
CA PRO A 35 -17.94 1.63 15.86
C PRO A 35 -18.37 0.81 14.64
N ALA A 36 -17.50 -0.11 14.20
CA ALA A 36 -17.79 -1.07 13.16
C ALA A 36 -17.20 -2.45 13.50
N PRO A 37 -17.91 -3.54 13.22
CA PRO A 37 -17.30 -4.85 13.24
C PRO A 37 -16.25 -4.97 12.13
N ASP A 38 -15.20 -5.74 12.40
CA ASP A 38 -14.17 -6.06 11.43
C ASP A 38 -13.89 -7.56 11.42
N LEU A 39 -13.87 -8.14 10.25
CA LEU A 39 -13.62 -9.57 10.03
C LEU A 39 -12.57 -9.72 8.95
N TRP A 40 -11.55 -10.48 9.23
CA TRP A 40 -10.46 -10.74 8.30
C TRP A 40 -9.98 -12.18 8.41
N TYR A 41 -9.39 -12.68 7.33
CA TYR A 41 -8.76 -13.99 7.30
C TYR A 41 -7.33 -13.89 6.78
N ASN A 42 -6.43 -14.63 7.39
CA ASN A 42 -5.11 -14.97 6.86
C ASN A 42 -4.67 -16.33 7.45
N ASP A 43 -3.62 -16.93 6.89
CA ASP A 43 -3.19 -18.28 7.27
C ASP A 43 -2.55 -18.36 8.67
N VAL A 44 -2.21 -17.24 9.28
CA VAL A 44 -1.63 -17.19 10.62
C VAL A 44 -2.69 -16.98 11.69
N ASP A 45 -3.50 -15.95 11.56
CA ASP A 45 -4.56 -15.65 12.52
C ASP A 45 -5.75 -16.61 12.42
N GLY A 46 -5.93 -17.25 11.27
CA GLY A 46 -7.21 -17.86 10.94
C GLY A 46 -8.26 -16.78 10.70
N ILE A 47 -9.43 -16.93 11.28
CA ILE A 47 -10.44 -15.88 11.30
C ILE A 47 -10.06 -14.86 12.38
N ARG A 48 -9.79 -13.63 11.97
CA ARG A 48 -9.56 -12.52 12.88
C ARG A 48 -10.84 -11.71 13.02
N VAL A 49 -11.37 -11.67 14.24
CA VAL A 49 -12.61 -10.96 14.56
C VAL A 49 -12.27 -9.75 15.42
N GLY A 50 -12.87 -8.61 15.11
CA GLY A 50 -12.57 -7.39 15.84
C GLY A 50 -13.63 -6.32 15.76
N VAL A 51 -13.29 -5.21 16.38
CA VAL A 51 -14.07 -3.96 16.32
C VAL A 51 -13.13 -2.84 15.90
N ARG A 52 -13.55 -2.05 14.96
CA ARG A 52 -12.93 -0.77 14.60
C ARG A 52 -13.80 0.37 15.10
N VAL A 53 -13.14 1.45 15.47
CA VAL A 53 -13.79 2.68 15.90
C VAL A 53 -13.15 3.84 15.15
N LYS A 54 -13.98 4.64 14.48
CA LYS A 54 -13.59 5.94 13.97
C LYS A 54 -14.15 7.03 14.85
N GLY A 55 -13.36 8.06 15.11
CA GLY A 55 -13.77 9.24 15.85
C GLY A 55 -13.50 10.48 15.01
N GLN A 56 -14.45 11.40 15.00
CA GLN A 56 -14.38 12.66 14.27
C GLN A 56 -15.14 13.76 14.97
N VAL A 57 -14.88 15.01 14.62
CA VAL A 57 -15.73 16.14 14.97
C VAL A 57 -16.76 16.34 13.87
N PRO A 58 -18.07 16.27 14.15
CA PRO A 58 -19.12 16.47 13.15
C PRO A 58 -18.96 17.81 12.41
N GLY A 59 -19.17 17.80 11.10
CA GLY A 59 -19.06 18.98 10.26
C GLY A 59 -17.62 19.32 9.80
N THR A 60 -16.63 18.52 10.17
CA THR A 60 -15.31 18.52 9.53
C THR A 60 -15.33 17.56 8.35
N PHE A 61 -14.40 17.76 7.39
CA PHE A 61 -14.24 16.82 6.28
C PHE A 61 -13.88 15.43 6.80
N GLU A 62 -14.19 14.39 6.02
CA GLU A 62 -13.82 13.01 6.34
C GLU A 62 -12.31 12.82 6.58
N ASP A 63 -11.48 13.66 5.94
CA ASP A 63 -10.04 13.74 6.19
C ASP A 63 -9.68 14.88 7.14
N GLY A 64 -10.68 15.47 7.77
CA GLY A 64 -10.50 16.58 8.71
C GLY A 64 -9.60 16.23 9.87
N PRO A 65 -9.07 17.27 10.52
CA PRO A 65 -7.92 17.14 11.39
C PRO A 65 -8.17 16.34 12.67
N HIS A 66 -9.37 16.30 13.21
CA HIS A 66 -9.69 15.52 14.41
C HIS A 66 -10.11 14.11 14.03
N ARG A 67 -9.15 13.19 13.93
CA ARG A 67 -9.45 11.81 13.56
C ARG A 67 -8.82 10.80 14.52
N LEU A 68 -9.68 9.96 15.09
CA LEU A 68 -9.29 8.73 15.75
C LEU A 68 -9.61 7.56 14.82
N ASP A 69 -8.65 6.67 14.61
CA ASP A 69 -8.86 5.36 13.98
C ASP A 69 -8.26 4.32 14.91
N ALA A 70 -9.08 3.48 15.50
CA ALA A 70 -8.66 2.45 16.43
C ALA A 70 -9.30 1.11 16.08
N GLY A 71 -8.62 0.04 16.37
CA GLY A 71 -9.14 -1.31 16.21
C GLY A 71 -8.52 -2.29 17.18
N LEU A 72 -9.31 -3.28 17.56
CA LEU A 72 -8.91 -4.39 18.42
C LEU A 72 -9.42 -5.67 17.80
N TRP A 73 -8.56 -6.67 17.69
CA TRP A 73 -8.88 -7.94 17.04
C TRP A 73 -8.42 -9.13 17.90
N LEU A 74 -9.14 -10.23 17.74
CA LEU A 74 -8.79 -11.55 18.28
C LEU A 74 -8.55 -12.51 17.11
N SER A 75 -7.42 -13.22 17.19
CA SER A 75 -7.04 -14.30 16.28
C SER A 75 -7.56 -15.63 16.77
N THR A 76 -8.11 -16.46 15.90
CA THR A 76 -8.68 -17.76 16.28
C THR A 76 -7.63 -18.87 16.36
N TRP A 77 -6.48 -18.72 15.67
CA TRP A 77 -5.44 -19.75 15.59
C TRP A 77 -4.18 -19.44 16.39
N LEU A 78 -4.07 -18.27 16.99
CA LEU A 78 -2.92 -17.89 17.81
C LEU A 78 -3.28 -17.91 19.29
N PRO A 79 -3.10 -19.03 19.99
CA PRO A 79 -3.44 -19.13 21.40
C PRO A 79 -2.53 -18.29 22.32
N ASP A 80 -1.28 -18.09 21.93
CA ASP A 80 -0.26 -17.40 22.76
C ASP A 80 -0.30 -15.87 22.57
N LEU A 81 -0.76 -15.38 21.43
CA LEU A 81 -0.87 -13.95 21.14
C LEU A 81 -2.19 -13.61 20.43
N PRO A 82 -3.35 -13.91 21.04
CA PRO A 82 -4.63 -13.80 20.34
C PRO A 82 -5.08 -12.36 20.07
N VAL A 83 -4.49 -11.37 20.76
CA VAL A 83 -4.94 -9.97 20.70
C VAL A 83 -3.99 -9.14 19.86
N SER A 84 -4.54 -8.43 18.90
CA SER A 84 -3.85 -7.41 18.14
C SER A 84 -4.62 -6.09 18.16
N TYR A 85 -3.91 -4.95 18.08
CA TYR A 85 -4.53 -3.64 18.10
C TYR A 85 -3.84 -2.64 17.19
N TYR A 86 -4.57 -1.60 16.86
CA TYR A 86 -4.12 -0.40 16.18
C TYR A 86 -4.84 0.79 16.76
N ALA A 87 -4.13 1.89 16.99
CA ALA A 87 -4.72 3.18 17.29
C ALA A 87 -3.89 4.28 16.64
N SER A 88 -4.58 5.18 15.97
CA SER A 88 -4.01 6.40 15.38
C SER A 88 -4.90 7.58 15.76
N TYR A 89 -4.30 8.63 16.24
CA TYR A 89 -4.97 9.88 16.55
C TYR A 89 -4.28 11.02 15.83
N THR A 90 -5.06 11.77 15.06
CA THR A 90 -4.59 12.95 14.34
C THR A 90 -5.35 14.18 14.86
N ASN A 91 -4.62 15.23 15.16
CA ASN A 91 -5.21 16.47 15.67
C ASN A 91 -4.60 17.69 14.97
N PRO A 92 -5.40 18.72 14.63
CA PRO A 92 -4.90 19.93 14.02
C PRO A 92 -3.99 20.71 14.98
N ILE A 93 -3.13 21.49 14.37
CA ILE A 93 -2.35 22.52 15.05
C ILE A 93 -2.90 23.88 14.58
N ASP A 94 -3.88 24.41 15.29
CA ASP A 94 -4.62 25.62 14.90
C ASP A 94 -3.70 26.80 14.60
N ARG A 95 -2.62 26.96 15.38
CA ARG A 95 -1.64 28.04 15.19
C ARG A 95 -0.92 27.95 13.81
N TRP A 96 -0.88 26.78 13.21
CA TRP A 96 -0.18 26.51 11.94
C TRP A 96 -1.17 26.20 10.82
N SER A 97 -2.46 26.40 11.05
CA SER A 97 -3.53 26.13 10.09
C SER A 97 -4.26 27.41 9.73
N ASP A 98 -4.65 27.52 8.47
CA ASP A 98 -5.47 28.60 7.93
C ASP A 98 -6.41 28.04 6.84
N PHE A 99 -7.15 28.90 6.14
CA PHE A 99 -8.10 28.47 5.11
C PHE A 99 -7.45 27.72 3.93
N GLY A 100 -6.19 28.04 3.61
CA GLY A 100 -5.46 27.43 2.47
C GLY A 100 -4.42 26.42 2.91
N SER A 101 -4.28 26.15 4.19
CA SER A 101 -3.28 25.21 4.68
C SER A 101 -3.63 24.63 6.04
N GLU A 102 -3.30 23.38 6.24
CA GLU A 102 -3.55 22.66 7.48
C GLU A 102 -2.28 22.02 8.00
N ALA A 103 -2.05 22.17 9.29
CA ALA A 103 -1.01 21.43 9.99
C ALA A 103 -1.64 20.51 11.04
N SER A 104 -1.13 19.32 11.18
CA SER A 104 -1.57 18.37 12.17
C SER A 104 -0.42 17.58 12.77
N TYR A 105 -0.63 17.04 13.96
CA TYR A 105 0.21 15.99 14.51
C TYR A 105 -0.54 14.67 14.55
N GLN A 106 0.19 13.58 14.46
CA GLN A 106 -0.35 12.23 14.53
C GLN A 106 0.41 11.41 15.56
N VAL A 107 -0.31 10.60 16.31
CA VAL A 107 0.27 9.56 17.17
C VAL A 107 -0.26 8.22 16.72
N ILE A 108 0.64 7.25 16.53
CA ILE A 108 0.27 5.88 16.13
C ILE A 108 0.83 4.89 17.14
N THR A 109 0.04 3.89 17.48
CA THR A 109 0.47 2.71 18.19
C THR A 109 -0.19 1.48 17.59
N SER A 110 0.61 0.47 17.28
CA SER A 110 0.12 -0.74 16.61
C SER A 110 0.93 -1.95 17.04
N VAL A 111 0.23 -3.01 17.39
CA VAL A 111 0.78 -4.37 17.57
C VAL A 111 -0.13 -5.29 16.80
N ARG A 112 0.27 -5.68 15.60
CA ARG A 112 -0.55 -6.54 14.74
C ARG A 112 0.29 -7.22 13.67
N THR A 113 -0.10 -8.41 13.26
CA THR A 113 0.58 -9.14 12.18
C THR A 113 2.08 -9.31 12.42
N GLY A 114 2.45 -9.67 13.66
CA GLY A 114 3.84 -9.92 14.03
C GLY A 114 4.75 -8.69 14.08
N TYR A 115 4.18 -7.47 14.06
CA TYR A 115 4.92 -6.23 13.94
C TYR A 115 4.44 -5.15 14.92
N HIS A 116 5.39 -4.55 15.64
CA HIS A 116 5.17 -3.36 16.45
C HIS A 116 5.47 -2.11 15.63
N ARG A 117 4.62 -1.10 15.75
CA ARG A 117 4.89 0.25 15.25
C ARG A 117 4.33 1.29 16.20
N HIS A 118 5.18 2.10 16.76
CA HIS A 118 4.80 3.19 17.67
C HIS A 118 5.47 4.46 17.20
N GLY A 119 4.69 5.52 16.97
CA GLY A 119 5.30 6.70 16.37
C GLY A 119 4.50 7.97 16.54
N VAL A 120 5.17 9.07 16.19
CA VAL A 120 4.60 10.41 16.15
C VAL A 120 4.95 11.06 14.83
N GLY A 121 4.00 11.81 14.29
CA GLY A 121 4.15 12.50 13.01
C GLY A 121 3.71 13.95 13.09
N LEU A 122 4.26 14.75 12.20
CA LEU A 122 3.82 16.10 11.87
C LEU A 122 3.52 16.14 10.39
N ASN A 123 2.39 16.73 10.05
CA ASN A 123 1.97 16.91 8.68
C ASN A 123 1.66 18.39 8.42
N LYS A 124 2.00 18.88 7.25
CA LYS A 124 1.60 20.19 6.76
C LYS A 124 1.13 20.05 5.31
N ARG A 125 -0.13 20.36 5.07
CA ARG A 125 -0.75 20.36 3.75
C ARG A 125 -1.17 21.76 3.36
N TRP A 126 -0.89 22.15 2.14
CA TRP A 126 -1.35 23.38 1.50
C TRP A 126 -2.28 22.97 0.37
N GLN A 127 -3.51 23.41 0.46
CA GLN A 127 -4.57 23.08 -0.49
C GLN A 127 -5.53 24.28 -0.57
N GLU A 128 -5.79 24.76 -1.78
CA GLU A 128 -6.74 25.85 -1.97
C GLU A 128 -8.18 25.33 -1.94
N GLY A 129 -8.90 25.65 -0.87
CA GLY A 129 -10.29 25.24 -0.67
C GLY A 129 -10.45 23.73 -0.61
N PHE A 130 -11.43 23.19 -1.34
CA PHE A 130 -11.79 21.76 -1.33
C PHE A 130 -11.26 21.00 -2.55
N ASP A 131 -10.32 21.56 -3.33
CA ASP A 131 -9.77 20.89 -4.50
C ASP A 131 -8.68 19.87 -4.11
N GLU A 132 -9.07 18.64 -3.84
CA GLU A 132 -8.18 17.54 -3.52
C GLU A 132 -7.27 17.13 -4.68
N ARG A 133 -7.47 17.71 -5.87
CA ARG A 133 -6.60 17.45 -7.02
C ARG A 133 -5.35 18.32 -7.00
N ARG A 134 -5.35 19.40 -6.21
CA ARG A 134 -4.25 20.38 -6.15
C ARG A 134 -3.82 20.61 -4.72
N TYR A 135 -2.71 20.01 -4.34
CA TYR A 135 -2.15 20.18 -3.01
C TYR A 135 -0.63 19.96 -3.00
N ARG A 136 -0.02 20.45 -1.95
CA ARG A 136 1.34 20.14 -1.52
C ARG A 136 1.28 19.65 -0.10
N GLU A 137 2.04 18.61 0.18
CA GLU A 137 2.05 18.01 1.50
C GLU A 137 3.48 17.70 1.92
N LEU A 138 3.80 17.97 3.17
CA LEU A 138 5.07 17.63 3.79
C LEU A 138 4.76 16.95 5.12
N SER A 139 5.29 15.73 5.29
CA SER A 139 5.12 14.98 6.53
C SER A 139 6.47 14.52 7.06
N LEU A 140 6.61 14.56 8.37
CA LEU A 140 7.72 13.98 9.12
C LEU A 140 7.14 12.99 10.11
N PHE A 141 7.56 11.75 10.03
CA PHE A 141 7.12 10.69 10.91
C PHE A 141 8.31 10.02 11.58
N ASN A 142 8.25 9.83 12.90
CA ASN A 142 9.25 9.10 13.66
C ASN A 142 8.58 7.90 14.31
N SER A 143 9.12 6.72 14.10
CA SER A 143 8.58 5.47 14.64
C SER A 143 9.64 4.57 15.22
N TYR A 144 9.28 3.92 16.32
CA TYR A 144 9.92 2.70 16.77
C TYR A 144 9.20 1.52 16.14
N GLU A 145 9.96 0.60 15.55
CA GLU A 145 9.45 -0.54 14.82
C GLU A 145 10.21 -1.81 15.18
N LYS A 146 9.49 -2.93 15.24
CA LYS A 146 10.09 -4.23 15.49
C LYS A 146 9.21 -5.35 14.95
N ARG A 147 9.81 -6.30 14.28
CA ARG A 147 9.20 -7.60 14.03
C ARG A 147 9.40 -8.50 15.24
N PHE A 148 8.35 -9.14 15.72
CA PHE A 148 8.39 -10.05 16.86
C PHE A 148 7.86 -11.44 16.54
N ASN A 149 7.28 -11.66 15.36
CA ASN A 149 6.78 -12.97 14.93
C ASN A 149 6.96 -13.12 13.41
N ASP A 150 7.72 -14.13 13.01
CA ASP A 150 8.08 -14.41 11.63
C ASP A 150 7.00 -15.15 10.85
N GLU A 151 6.06 -15.79 11.55
CA GLU A 151 4.99 -16.57 10.92
C GLU A 151 4.09 -15.71 10.02
N TYR A 152 4.00 -14.40 10.30
CA TYR A 152 3.22 -13.47 9.47
C TYR A 152 3.92 -13.05 8.19
N ALA A 153 5.22 -13.14 8.13
CA ALA A 153 5.97 -12.70 6.96
C ALA A 153 5.80 -13.72 5.81
N ALA A 154 5.45 -13.22 4.63
CA ALA A 154 5.41 -14.07 3.44
C ALA A 154 6.81 -14.60 3.08
N PHE A 155 7.83 -13.77 3.29
CA PHE A 155 9.24 -14.05 3.03
C PHE A 155 10.08 -13.66 4.26
N PRO A 156 10.14 -14.51 5.30
CA PRO A 156 10.81 -14.18 6.57
C PRO A 156 12.29 -13.79 6.41
N ALA A 157 12.98 -14.39 5.44
CA ALA A 157 14.40 -14.10 5.16
C ALA A 157 14.65 -12.66 4.66
N LEU A 158 13.61 -11.97 4.17
CA LEU A 158 13.67 -10.57 3.76
C LEU A 158 13.39 -9.58 4.90
N TRP A 159 13.36 -10.03 6.14
CA TRP A 159 12.97 -9.20 7.27
C TRP A 159 14.00 -9.28 8.39
N SER A 160 14.48 -8.13 8.83
CA SER A 160 15.24 -8.03 10.06
C SER A 160 14.32 -8.07 11.28
N ASP A 161 14.74 -8.75 12.34
CA ASP A 161 14.06 -8.80 13.64
C ASP A 161 14.61 -7.76 14.64
N GLN A 162 15.55 -6.92 14.20
CA GLN A 162 16.15 -5.91 15.03
C GLN A 162 15.18 -4.77 15.36
N ASP A 163 15.43 -4.14 16.50
CA ASP A 163 14.75 -2.90 16.89
C ASP A 163 15.17 -1.75 15.97
N LYS A 164 14.21 -0.99 15.49
CA LYS A 164 14.42 0.13 14.56
C LYS A 164 13.83 1.42 15.10
N LEU A 165 14.57 2.49 14.97
CA LEU A 165 14.07 3.85 15.14
C LEU A 165 14.19 4.57 13.81
N ILE A 166 13.07 4.83 13.17
CA ILE A 166 12.99 5.34 11.80
C ILE A 166 12.40 6.74 11.80
N SER A 167 13.05 7.66 11.11
CA SER A 167 12.47 8.95 10.74
C SER A 167 12.23 8.97 9.25
N THR A 168 11.01 9.26 8.83
CA THR A 168 10.64 9.38 7.43
C THR A 168 10.17 10.80 7.14
N LEU A 169 10.78 11.44 6.16
CA LEU A 169 10.35 12.71 5.59
C LEU A 169 9.73 12.44 4.23
N GLU A 170 8.46 12.81 4.07
CA GLU A 170 7.74 12.66 2.81
C GLU A 170 7.29 14.01 2.29
N ALA A 171 7.42 14.20 0.98
CA ALA A 171 6.92 15.35 0.26
C ALA A 171 6.07 14.89 -0.90
N GLU A 172 4.86 15.43 -1.00
CA GLU A 172 3.92 15.13 -2.07
C GLU A 172 3.43 16.42 -2.72
N LEU A 173 3.38 16.44 -4.04
CA LEU A 173 2.80 17.51 -4.84
C LEU A 173 1.88 16.89 -5.88
N LYS A 174 0.62 17.30 -5.88
CA LYS A 174 -0.34 16.98 -6.93
C LYS A 174 -0.88 18.27 -7.54
N ASN A 175 -0.93 18.34 -8.85
CA ASN A 175 -1.38 19.53 -9.56
C ASN A 175 -1.77 19.19 -11.01
N ASP A 176 -2.41 20.13 -11.68
CA ASP A 176 -2.71 20.07 -13.10
C ASP A 176 -1.70 20.90 -13.92
N ASN A 177 -1.48 20.50 -15.16
CA ASN A 177 -0.74 21.24 -16.17
C ASN A 177 -1.49 21.22 -17.51
N SER A 178 -0.91 21.79 -18.56
CA SER A 178 -1.54 21.83 -19.89
C SER A 178 -1.76 20.46 -20.54
N LEU A 179 -1.10 19.40 -20.02
CA LEU A 179 -1.19 18.03 -20.53
C LEU A 179 -2.20 17.18 -19.74
N GLY A 180 -2.50 17.57 -18.50
CA GLY A 180 -3.37 16.82 -17.62
C GLY A 180 -2.96 17.01 -16.15
N TRP A 181 -3.13 16.00 -15.29
CA TRP A 181 -2.66 16.07 -13.92
C TRP A 181 -1.31 15.38 -13.75
N TYR A 182 -0.56 15.85 -12.77
CA TYR A 182 0.69 15.21 -12.37
C TYR A 182 0.80 15.09 -10.84
N LYS A 183 1.60 14.12 -10.43
CA LYS A 183 1.91 13.88 -9.03
C LYS A 183 3.41 13.63 -8.86
N ILE A 184 4.02 14.29 -7.89
CA ILE A 184 5.39 14.05 -7.45
C ILE A 184 5.33 13.55 -6.02
N ASN A 185 6.01 12.46 -5.74
CA ASN A 185 6.20 11.95 -4.39
C ASN A 185 7.70 11.72 -4.17
N ALA A 186 8.18 12.09 -2.99
CA ALA A 186 9.55 11.83 -2.55
C ALA A 186 9.53 11.44 -1.06
N SER A 187 10.20 10.37 -0.71
CA SER A 187 10.32 9.86 0.65
C SER A 187 11.79 9.63 0.99
N LEU A 188 12.21 10.09 2.15
CA LEU A 188 13.56 9.92 2.67
C LEU A 188 13.46 9.35 4.08
N GLY A 189 13.93 8.12 4.24
CA GLY A 189 13.97 7.39 5.50
C GLY A 189 15.37 7.35 6.11
N PHE A 190 15.44 7.44 7.43
CA PHE A 190 16.66 7.30 8.22
C PHE A 190 16.41 6.31 9.35
N GLN A 191 17.23 5.29 9.44
CA GLN A 191 17.28 4.37 10.57
C GLN A 191 18.44 4.75 11.48
N TYR A 192 18.23 4.80 12.81
CA TYR A 192 19.24 5.26 13.76
C TYR A 192 19.64 4.21 14.81
N MET A 193 18.80 3.22 15.04
CA MET A 193 19.05 2.23 16.10
C MET A 193 19.80 1.04 15.52
N ASN A 194 20.80 0.55 16.25
CA ASN A 194 21.74 -0.50 15.87
C ASN A 194 22.64 -0.12 14.70
N ASP A 195 22.11 -0.14 13.47
CA ASP A 195 22.84 0.26 12.26
C ASP A 195 22.22 1.52 11.65
N PHE A 196 23.07 2.49 11.30
CA PHE A 196 22.59 3.68 10.60
C PHE A 196 22.54 3.41 9.09
N TYR A 197 21.38 3.57 8.51
CA TYR A 197 21.23 3.56 7.06
C TYR A 197 20.15 4.54 6.59
N THR A 198 20.16 4.83 5.30
CA THR A 198 19.22 5.72 4.66
C THR A 198 18.55 5.03 3.48
N GLN A 199 17.30 5.40 3.22
CA GLN A 199 16.57 5.00 2.04
C GLN A 199 15.90 6.23 1.44
N PHE A 200 16.03 6.40 0.15
CA PHE A 200 15.30 7.39 -0.63
C PHE A 200 14.49 6.68 -1.71
N HIS A 201 13.27 7.10 -1.92
CA HIS A 201 12.55 6.79 -3.15
C HIS A 201 11.75 8.01 -3.61
N GLY A 202 11.65 8.14 -4.93
CA GLY A 202 10.90 9.21 -5.55
C GLY A 202 10.13 8.72 -6.76
N SER A 203 8.99 9.32 -7.02
CA SER A 203 8.21 9.05 -8.22
C SER A 203 7.61 10.33 -8.79
N PHE A 204 7.54 10.38 -10.10
CA PHE A 204 6.79 11.37 -10.86
C PHE A 204 5.78 10.65 -11.72
N ILE A 205 4.52 11.03 -11.64
CA ILE A 205 3.43 10.49 -12.44
C ILE A 205 2.84 11.64 -13.26
N GLN A 206 2.67 11.44 -14.56
CA GLN A 206 1.96 12.34 -15.44
C GLN A 206 0.85 11.57 -16.16
N ASN A 207 -0.36 12.04 -16.00
CA ASN A 207 -1.50 11.58 -16.79
C ASN A 207 -1.77 12.58 -17.91
N VAL A 208 -1.87 12.10 -19.13
CA VAL A 208 -2.19 12.90 -20.32
C VAL A 208 -3.43 12.30 -20.97
N LYS A 209 -4.51 13.05 -20.99
CA LYS A 209 -5.75 12.63 -21.66
C LYS A 209 -5.96 13.49 -22.92
N PHE A 210 -5.83 12.89 -24.09
CA PHE A 210 -5.95 13.61 -25.36
C PHE A 210 -7.23 13.28 -26.14
N HIS A 211 -7.98 12.28 -25.67
CA HIS A 211 -9.31 11.95 -26.18
C HIS A 211 -10.13 11.28 -25.06
N GLU A 212 -11.43 11.16 -25.23
CA GLU A 212 -12.33 10.55 -24.25
C GLU A 212 -11.89 9.14 -23.82
N TYR A 213 -11.35 8.36 -24.78
CA TYR A 213 -10.95 6.96 -24.60
C TYR A 213 -9.46 6.71 -24.73
N TRP A 214 -8.68 7.75 -25.00
CA TRP A 214 -7.26 7.62 -25.23
C TRP A 214 -6.47 8.51 -24.28
N GLY A 215 -5.50 7.96 -23.66
CA GLY A 215 -4.64 8.67 -22.72
C GLY A 215 -3.31 7.95 -22.54
N VAL A 216 -2.35 8.66 -21.98
CA VAL A 216 -1.05 8.11 -21.60
C VAL A 216 -0.82 8.40 -20.13
N ASN A 217 -0.45 7.35 -19.38
CA ASN A 217 0.07 7.47 -18.02
C ASN A 217 1.57 7.17 -18.07
N LEU A 218 2.36 8.13 -17.65
CA LEU A 218 3.80 8.00 -17.54
C LEU A 218 4.19 8.05 -16.06
N ARG A 219 5.01 7.11 -15.62
CA ARG A 219 5.61 7.11 -14.29
C ARG A 219 7.11 6.99 -14.39
N LEU A 220 7.82 7.87 -13.72
CA LEU A 220 9.25 7.77 -13.45
C LEU A 220 9.42 7.37 -11.98
N PHE A 221 10.34 6.49 -11.71
CA PHE A 221 10.66 6.05 -10.35
C PHE A 221 12.16 6.00 -10.15
N THR A 222 12.61 6.33 -8.96
CA THR A 222 13.97 6.08 -8.51
C THR A 222 13.96 5.66 -7.04
N GLY A 223 14.79 4.68 -6.71
CA GLY A 223 15.00 4.21 -5.35
C GLY A 223 16.49 4.07 -5.09
N ILE A 224 16.95 4.50 -3.91
CA ILE A 224 18.33 4.41 -3.46
C ILE A 224 18.32 4.09 -1.97
N ALA A 225 19.08 3.07 -1.58
CA ALA A 225 19.29 2.68 -0.18
C ALA A 225 20.79 2.56 0.10
N SER A 226 21.18 2.79 1.35
CA SER A 226 22.55 2.51 1.78
C SER A 226 22.90 1.03 1.62
N SER A 227 24.17 0.72 1.40
CA SER A 227 24.65 -0.66 1.21
C SER A 227 24.43 -1.57 2.42
N ASN A 228 24.26 -0.98 3.60
CA ASN A 228 23.98 -1.67 4.86
C ASN A 228 22.50 -1.62 5.26
N ALA A 229 21.61 -1.20 4.37
CA ALA A 229 20.17 -1.23 4.65
C ALA A 229 19.67 -2.67 4.78
N ASP A 230 18.74 -2.89 5.70
CA ASP A 230 18.11 -4.19 5.88
C ASP A 230 17.37 -4.63 4.60
N PRO A 231 17.29 -5.94 4.33
CA PRO A 231 16.73 -6.47 3.07
C PRO A 231 15.31 -5.98 2.76
N GLU A 232 14.47 -5.74 3.77
CA GLU A 232 13.11 -5.27 3.58
C GLU A 232 13.00 -3.85 2.99
N TYR A 233 14.09 -3.07 3.01
CA TYR A 233 14.17 -1.72 2.43
C TYR A 233 14.81 -1.69 1.05
N LEU A 234 15.39 -2.82 0.60
CA LEU A 234 16.02 -2.91 -0.71
C LEU A 234 14.96 -3.04 -1.82
N PHE A 235 15.37 -2.72 -3.01
CA PHE A 235 14.49 -2.68 -4.18
C PHE A 235 14.59 -3.97 -5.00
N SER A 236 13.47 -4.36 -5.60
CA SER A 236 13.44 -5.36 -6.66
C SER A 236 13.07 -4.69 -8.00
N ARG A 237 13.30 -5.40 -9.10
CA ARG A 237 12.94 -4.91 -10.45
C ARG A 237 11.43 -4.77 -10.62
N SER A 238 10.68 -5.70 -10.07
CA SER A 238 9.25 -5.82 -10.39
C SER A 238 8.32 -5.27 -9.33
N SER A 239 8.63 -5.47 -8.05
CA SER A 239 7.68 -5.23 -6.96
C SER A 239 8.11 -4.09 -6.04
N ALA A 240 7.18 -3.63 -5.22
CA ALA A 240 7.46 -2.77 -4.09
C ALA A 240 8.42 -3.43 -3.10
N THR A 241 9.11 -2.64 -2.30
CA THR A 241 9.99 -3.15 -1.23
C THR A 241 9.20 -3.98 -0.23
N ALA A 242 9.84 -4.93 0.43
CA ALA A 242 9.17 -5.82 1.37
C ALA A 242 8.49 -5.05 2.52
N ILE A 243 9.08 -3.94 3.00
CA ILE A 243 8.47 -3.10 4.04
C ILE A 243 7.12 -2.51 3.60
N GLN A 244 6.95 -2.18 2.32
CA GLN A 244 5.68 -1.66 1.79
C GLN A 244 4.56 -2.72 1.80
N THR A 245 4.88 -4.01 1.89
CA THR A 245 3.88 -5.07 2.06
C THR A 245 3.15 -4.98 3.40
N ILE A 246 3.83 -4.50 4.44
CA ILE A 246 3.22 -4.28 5.76
C ILE A 246 2.27 -3.09 5.74
N ASP A 247 2.62 -2.03 5.03
CA ASP A 247 1.77 -0.85 4.91
C ASP A 247 0.54 -1.13 4.04
N ASN A 248 0.64 -2.06 3.11
CA ASN A 248 -0.49 -2.53 2.33
C ASN A 248 -1.37 -3.48 3.16
N GLY A 249 -2.60 -3.05 3.47
CA GLY A 249 -3.53 -3.83 4.29
C GLY A 249 -3.88 -5.21 3.74
N VAL A 250 -3.75 -5.45 2.42
CA VAL A 250 -4.07 -6.73 1.76
C VAL A 250 -2.91 -7.72 1.88
N THR A 251 -1.65 -7.26 1.75
CA THR A 251 -0.47 -8.13 1.74
C THR A 251 0.22 -8.23 3.10
N ARG A 252 -0.29 -7.54 4.11
CA ARG A 252 0.33 -7.42 5.43
C ARG A 252 0.63 -8.75 6.13
N ALA A 253 -0.21 -9.75 5.96
CA ALA A 253 -0.06 -11.03 6.60
C ALA A 253 0.00 -12.16 5.59
N LYS A 254 0.87 -13.13 5.85
CA LYS A 254 0.96 -14.37 5.09
C LYS A 254 -0.42 -15.01 4.94
N GLY A 255 -0.74 -15.49 3.75
CA GLY A 255 -1.98 -16.19 3.45
C GLY A 255 -3.21 -15.30 3.27
N THR A 256 -3.09 -13.99 3.39
CA THR A 256 -4.15 -13.09 2.88
C THR A 256 -4.27 -13.21 1.36
N ILE A 257 -3.12 -13.30 0.68
CA ILE A 257 -3.02 -13.77 -0.69
C ILE A 257 -2.47 -15.20 -0.61
N PRO A 258 -3.04 -16.17 -1.34
CA PRO A 258 -2.57 -17.54 -1.31
C PRO A 258 -1.05 -17.61 -1.56
N GLN A 259 -0.31 -18.28 -0.68
CA GLN A 259 1.15 -18.37 -0.75
C GLN A 259 1.65 -18.86 -2.12
N PRO A 260 1.03 -19.88 -2.78
CA PRO A 260 1.45 -20.30 -4.11
C PRO A 260 1.34 -19.22 -5.19
N TRP A 261 0.47 -18.21 -4.99
CA TRP A 261 0.37 -17.08 -5.91
C TRP A 261 1.52 -16.10 -5.70
N MET A 262 1.90 -15.86 -4.44
CA MET A 262 3.06 -15.03 -4.11
C MET A 262 4.36 -15.64 -4.63
N GLU A 263 4.53 -16.96 -4.44
CA GLU A 263 5.72 -17.70 -4.83
C GLU A 263 5.82 -17.98 -6.35
N SER A 264 4.69 -17.95 -7.05
CA SER A 264 4.67 -18.26 -8.48
C SER A 264 5.25 -17.20 -9.39
N GLY A 265 5.60 -16.02 -8.87
CA GLY A 265 5.97 -14.85 -9.66
C GLY A 265 4.84 -14.31 -10.55
N ARG A 266 3.60 -14.73 -10.31
CA ARG A 266 2.40 -14.26 -11.02
C ARG A 266 1.67 -13.16 -10.26
N PHE A 267 2.17 -12.79 -9.11
CA PHE A 267 1.59 -11.73 -8.29
C PHE A 267 2.60 -10.60 -8.12
N GLN A 268 2.16 -9.38 -8.35
CA GLN A 268 2.96 -8.17 -8.18
C GLN A 268 2.30 -7.22 -7.18
N LEU A 269 3.09 -6.67 -6.27
CA LEU A 269 2.73 -5.49 -5.49
C LEU A 269 3.39 -4.27 -6.12
N ALA A 270 2.59 -3.41 -6.73
CA ALA A 270 3.09 -2.18 -7.33
C ALA A 270 3.57 -1.18 -6.27
N GLY A 271 4.57 -0.37 -6.61
CA GLY A 271 5.14 0.66 -5.71
C GLY A 271 6.64 0.86 -5.87
N GLY A 272 7.36 -0.16 -6.35
CA GLY A 272 8.77 -0.11 -6.70
C GLY A 272 9.03 0.30 -8.15
N ALA A 273 10.01 -0.31 -8.78
CA ALA A 273 10.36 -0.04 -10.19
C ALA A 273 9.30 -0.53 -11.19
N ASN A 274 8.51 -1.52 -10.81
CA ASN A 274 7.37 -2.04 -11.57
C ASN A 274 7.69 -2.54 -12.99
N LEU A 275 8.82 -3.23 -13.17
CA LEU A 275 9.12 -3.95 -14.40
C LEU A 275 8.30 -5.26 -14.42
N ARG A 276 7.11 -5.18 -14.96
CA ARG A 276 6.06 -6.21 -14.81
C ARG A 276 6.43 -7.57 -15.36
N GLY A 277 7.20 -7.60 -16.44
CA GLY A 277 7.64 -8.82 -17.07
C GLY A 277 8.66 -9.63 -16.25
N TYR A 278 9.29 -9.02 -15.26
CA TYR A 278 10.36 -9.63 -14.47
C TYR A 278 9.92 -10.20 -13.12
N THR A 279 8.64 -10.13 -12.80
CA THR A 279 8.11 -10.61 -11.51
C THR A 279 8.44 -12.07 -11.22
N ALA A 280 8.38 -12.94 -12.22
CA ALA A 280 8.74 -14.36 -12.07
C ALA A 280 10.24 -14.59 -11.86
N GLN A 281 11.09 -13.68 -12.32
CA GLN A 281 12.54 -13.76 -12.17
C GLN A 281 13.01 -13.15 -10.83
N ASP A 282 12.24 -12.25 -10.22
CA ASP A 282 12.56 -11.63 -8.94
C ASP A 282 12.13 -12.48 -7.75
N VAL A 283 11.09 -13.28 -7.92
CA VAL A 283 10.64 -14.26 -6.92
C VAL A 283 11.37 -15.55 -7.19
N GLU A 284 12.62 -15.65 -6.78
CA GLU A 284 13.29 -16.92 -6.88
C GLU A 284 13.06 -17.81 -5.67
N THR A 285 13.02 -19.04 -6.01
CA THR A 285 12.76 -20.26 -5.28
C THR A 285 13.67 -20.41 -4.07
N PHE A 286 13.17 -21.10 -3.07
CA PHE A 286 13.96 -21.64 -1.97
C PHE A 286 15.22 -22.34 -2.52
N SER A 287 16.33 -22.18 -1.83
CA SER A 287 17.57 -22.87 -2.17
C SER A 287 17.30 -24.37 -2.35
N GLU A 288 17.78 -24.97 -3.44
CA GLU A 288 17.69 -26.41 -3.63
C GLU A 288 18.39 -27.20 -2.51
N SER A 289 19.35 -26.57 -1.82
CA SER A 289 20.09 -27.16 -0.72
C SER A 289 19.42 -27.00 0.64
N ASP A 290 18.55 -25.99 0.83
CA ASP A 290 17.77 -25.78 2.04
C ASP A 290 16.42 -25.12 1.71
N PRO A 291 15.31 -25.88 1.80
CA PRO A 291 13.98 -25.36 1.48
C PRO A 291 13.48 -24.27 2.43
N ASN A 292 14.20 -23.96 3.51
CA ASN A 292 13.88 -22.86 4.41
C ASN A 292 14.67 -21.58 4.09
N VAL A 293 15.62 -21.64 3.17
CA VAL A 293 16.43 -20.49 2.76
C VAL A 293 15.85 -19.89 1.48
N PHE A 294 15.27 -18.73 1.63
CA PHE A 294 14.83 -17.90 0.51
C PHE A 294 16.04 -17.17 -0.06
N VAL A 295 16.38 -17.47 -1.31
CA VAL A 295 17.43 -16.75 -2.04
C VAL A 295 16.73 -15.79 -3.00
N ASN A 296 16.75 -14.52 -2.70
CA ASN A 296 16.42 -13.48 -3.67
C ASN A 296 17.72 -12.79 -4.13
N PRO A 297 18.32 -13.21 -5.22
CA PRO A 297 19.57 -12.64 -5.72
C PRO A 297 19.40 -11.22 -6.30
N PHE A 298 18.16 -10.72 -6.43
CA PHE A 298 17.85 -9.47 -7.14
C PHE A 298 17.41 -8.32 -6.24
N LEU A 299 17.82 -8.32 -4.98
CA LEU A 299 17.67 -7.14 -4.14
C LEU A 299 18.75 -6.11 -4.49
N LEU A 300 18.33 -4.91 -4.85
CA LEU A 300 19.15 -3.83 -5.34
C LEU A 300 19.15 -2.68 -4.34
N ASN A 301 20.33 -2.11 -4.11
CA ASN A 301 20.44 -0.87 -3.33
C ASN A 301 19.95 0.35 -4.10
N SER A 302 19.95 0.29 -5.43
CA SER A 302 19.47 1.39 -6.24
C SER A 302 18.86 0.94 -7.56
N ILE A 303 17.79 1.62 -7.97
CA ILE A 303 17.10 1.34 -9.24
C ILE A 303 16.40 2.61 -9.75
N ALA A 304 16.37 2.75 -11.06
CA ALA A 304 15.50 3.73 -11.73
C ALA A 304 14.66 3.06 -12.80
N SER A 305 13.43 3.52 -12.99
CA SER A 305 12.52 2.98 -14.01
C SER A 305 11.62 4.03 -14.63
N VAL A 306 11.14 3.70 -15.82
CA VAL A 306 10.10 4.39 -16.57
C VAL A 306 9.01 3.38 -16.86
N ASN A 307 7.76 3.72 -16.52
CA ASN A 307 6.59 2.92 -16.84
C ASN A 307 5.65 3.78 -17.68
N ALA A 308 5.24 3.29 -18.83
CA ALA A 308 4.31 3.97 -19.71
C ALA A 308 3.10 3.09 -20.00
N GLU A 309 1.90 3.65 -19.90
CA GLU A 309 0.66 2.97 -20.21
C GLU A 309 -0.14 3.80 -21.21
N LEU A 310 -0.55 3.19 -22.31
CA LEU A 310 -1.40 3.77 -23.33
C LEU A 310 -2.81 3.21 -23.17
N ASP A 311 -3.73 4.03 -22.70
CA ASP A 311 -5.15 3.72 -22.66
C ASP A 311 -5.75 3.70 -24.07
N TYR A 312 -6.56 2.71 -24.37
CA TYR A 312 -7.23 2.61 -25.66
C TYR A 312 -8.72 2.31 -25.49
N PHE A 313 -9.46 2.60 -26.55
CA PHE A 313 -10.89 2.34 -26.61
C PHE A 313 -11.21 0.87 -26.37
N ASN A 314 -12.08 0.61 -25.40
CA ASN A 314 -12.59 -0.72 -25.11
C ASN A 314 -14.12 -0.72 -25.04
N PRO A 315 -14.80 -1.48 -25.91
CA PRO A 315 -16.27 -1.53 -25.92
C PRO A 315 -16.87 -2.15 -24.65
N ILE A 316 -16.11 -2.99 -23.94
CA ILE A 316 -16.52 -3.56 -22.64
C ILE A 316 -16.61 -2.46 -21.60
N ALA A 317 -15.61 -1.57 -21.53
CA ALA A 317 -15.63 -0.43 -20.61
C ALA A 317 -16.83 0.49 -20.88
N LEU A 318 -17.14 0.73 -22.14
CA LEU A 318 -18.35 1.47 -22.53
C LEU A 318 -19.64 0.77 -22.07
N GLY A 319 -19.70 -0.55 -22.17
CA GLY A 319 -20.84 -1.34 -21.68
C GLY A 319 -21.06 -1.14 -20.19
N PHE A 320 -20.00 -1.26 -19.38
CA PHE A 320 -20.07 -1.05 -17.94
C PHE A 320 -20.47 0.38 -17.56
N ASN A 321 -19.90 1.38 -18.22
CA ASN A 321 -20.18 2.79 -17.95
C ASN A 321 -21.62 3.21 -18.31
N ARG A 322 -22.34 2.43 -19.11
CA ARG A 322 -23.74 2.68 -19.48
C ARG A 322 -24.76 2.07 -18.51
N ILE A 323 -24.33 1.20 -17.61
CA ILE A 323 -25.24 0.57 -16.65
C ILE A 323 -25.36 1.54 -15.45
N PRO A 324 -26.53 2.14 -15.20
CA PRO A 324 -26.77 3.01 -14.06
C PRO A 324 -26.42 2.27 -12.76
N TYR A 325 -25.92 2.99 -11.77
CA TYR A 325 -25.43 2.49 -10.49
C TYR A 325 -24.14 1.65 -10.56
N LEU A 326 -23.94 0.83 -11.58
CA LEU A 326 -22.72 0.02 -11.69
C LEU A 326 -21.49 0.88 -11.99
N SER A 327 -21.64 1.92 -12.81
CA SER A 327 -20.58 2.86 -13.14
C SER A 327 -20.08 3.71 -11.95
N GLU A 328 -20.89 3.81 -10.89
CA GLU A 328 -20.50 4.49 -9.64
C GLU A 328 -19.56 3.62 -8.79
N PHE A 329 -19.69 2.29 -8.90
CA PHE A 329 -18.93 1.33 -8.10
C PHE A 329 -17.83 0.62 -8.87
N LEU A 330 -17.95 0.52 -10.19
CA LEU A 330 -17.06 -0.25 -11.04
C LEU A 330 -16.51 0.61 -12.17
N SER A 331 -15.19 0.62 -12.32
CA SER A 331 -14.52 1.18 -13.49
C SER A 331 -13.60 0.13 -14.12
N PHE A 332 -13.75 -0.05 -15.42
CA PHE A 332 -12.92 -0.97 -16.20
C PHE A 332 -12.01 -0.20 -17.15
N ARG A 333 -10.73 -0.49 -17.14
CA ARG A 333 -9.71 0.15 -17.97
C ARG A 333 -8.89 -0.93 -18.68
N SER A 334 -8.53 -0.69 -19.93
CA SER A 334 -7.58 -1.53 -20.66
C SER A 334 -6.47 -0.65 -21.26
N TYR A 335 -5.26 -1.18 -21.29
CA TYR A 335 -4.08 -0.44 -21.72
C TYR A 335 -3.01 -1.35 -22.31
N LEU A 336 -2.18 -0.79 -23.16
CA LEU A 336 -0.88 -1.34 -23.50
C LEU A 336 0.15 -0.72 -22.58
N PHE A 337 1.18 -1.47 -22.22
CA PHE A 337 2.23 -0.93 -21.39
C PHE A 337 3.63 -1.24 -21.92
N PHE A 338 4.55 -0.38 -21.56
CA PHE A 338 5.99 -0.53 -21.76
C PHE A 338 6.70 -0.08 -20.47
N ASP A 339 7.55 -0.94 -19.93
CA ASP A 339 8.38 -0.64 -18.77
C ASP A 339 9.84 -0.75 -19.16
N ALA A 340 10.68 0.11 -18.59
CA ALA A 340 12.11 0.03 -18.72
C ALA A 340 12.79 0.50 -17.44
N GLY A 341 13.86 -0.16 -17.01
CA GLY A 341 14.58 0.20 -15.80
C GLY A 341 15.99 -0.36 -15.76
N LYS A 342 16.78 0.22 -14.87
CA LYS A 342 18.20 -0.12 -14.71
C LYS A 342 18.57 0.03 -13.23
N SER A 343 19.45 -0.86 -12.73
CA SER A 343 20.19 -0.63 -11.50
C SER A 343 21.10 0.58 -11.68
N LEU A 344 21.21 1.39 -10.64
CA LEU A 344 22.15 2.53 -10.60
C LEU A 344 23.45 2.15 -9.87
N GLU A 345 23.63 0.90 -9.53
CA GLU A 345 24.86 0.41 -8.87
C GLU A 345 25.99 0.35 -9.87
N PHE A 346 27.13 0.95 -9.50
CA PHE A 346 28.37 0.88 -10.25
C PHE A 346 29.14 -0.39 -9.89
N ILE A 347 28.53 -1.57 -10.09
CA ILE A 347 29.24 -2.84 -9.93
C ILE A 347 29.79 -3.20 -11.30
N GLU A 348 31.13 -3.22 -11.40
CA GLU A 348 31.83 -3.74 -12.59
C GLU A 348 31.41 -5.19 -12.81
N ASN A 349 30.69 -5.46 -13.86
CA ASN A 349 30.58 -6.72 -14.63
C ASN A 349 29.21 -7.36 -14.85
N GLU A 350 28.08 -7.08 -14.19
CA GLU A 350 26.85 -7.83 -14.50
C GLU A 350 25.50 -7.07 -14.43
N LEU A 351 25.45 -5.85 -13.91
CA LEU A 351 24.18 -5.12 -13.71
C LEU A 351 24.02 -3.89 -14.60
N ASP A 352 24.75 -3.79 -15.69
CA ASP A 352 24.73 -2.64 -16.59
C ASP A 352 23.59 -2.70 -17.63
N ASP A 353 22.78 -3.75 -17.64
CA ASP A 353 21.75 -3.96 -18.64
C ASP A 353 20.48 -3.18 -18.32
N ILE A 354 19.87 -2.67 -19.37
CA ILE A 354 18.52 -2.10 -19.30
C ILE A 354 17.51 -3.22 -19.45
N TYR A 355 16.77 -3.47 -18.40
CA TYR A 355 15.64 -4.38 -18.41
C TYR A 355 14.43 -3.65 -18.96
N ALA A 356 13.81 -4.19 -20.01
CA ALA A 356 12.59 -3.63 -20.57
C ALA A 356 11.57 -4.74 -20.86
N ASP A 357 10.30 -4.41 -20.69
CA ASP A 357 9.20 -5.29 -20.99
C ASP A 357 8.02 -4.55 -21.62
N ALA A 358 7.18 -5.30 -22.32
CA ALA A 358 5.96 -4.77 -22.93
C ALA A 358 4.82 -5.78 -22.85
N GLY A 359 3.61 -5.27 -22.73
CA GLY A 359 2.44 -6.10 -22.56
C GLY A 359 1.12 -5.36 -22.75
N ALA A 360 0.06 -6.07 -22.42
CA ALA A 360 -1.31 -5.53 -22.35
C ALA A 360 -1.87 -5.78 -20.95
N GLY A 361 -2.70 -4.85 -20.48
CA GLY A 361 -3.28 -4.93 -19.15
C GLY A 361 -4.75 -4.57 -19.11
N PHE A 362 -5.42 -5.12 -18.10
CA PHE A 362 -6.77 -4.77 -17.72
C PHE A 362 -6.79 -4.40 -16.24
N SER A 363 -7.49 -3.34 -15.88
CA SER A 363 -7.74 -3.01 -14.49
C SER A 363 -9.23 -2.87 -14.22
N LEU A 364 -9.66 -3.45 -13.13
CA LEU A 364 -10.98 -3.32 -12.57
C LEU A 364 -10.87 -2.56 -11.25
N SER A 365 -11.45 -1.38 -11.21
CA SER A 365 -11.52 -0.58 -9.98
C SER A 365 -12.89 -0.73 -9.35
N LEU A 366 -12.90 -1.05 -8.08
CA LEU A 366 -14.09 -1.20 -7.25
C LEU A 366 -14.10 -0.07 -6.22
N ASN A 367 -15.10 0.80 -6.24
CA ASN A 367 -15.33 1.77 -5.19
C ASN A 367 -16.29 1.13 -4.16
N ILE A 368 -15.72 0.56 -3.11
CA ILE A 368 -16.53 -0.07 -2.05
C ILE A 368 -16.94 1.03 -1.07
N PRO A 369 -18.25 1.29 -0.89
CA PRO A 369 -18.70 2.23 0.12
C PRO A 369 -18.25 1.76 1.50
N ASP A 370 -17.45 2.59 2.17
CA ASP A 370 -17.08 2.35 3.57
C ASP A 370 -17.99 3.22 4.43
N TYR A 371 -18.90 2.61 5.16
CA TYR A 371 -19.82 3.35 6.02
C TYR A 371 -19.12 4.05 7.19
N LEU A 372 -17.82 3.77 7.40
CA LEU A 372 -16.96 4.47 8.35
C LEU A 372 -16.25 5.68 7.75
N GLY A 373 -16.48 6.03 6.51
CA GLY A 373 -15.82 7.16 5.87
C GLY A 373 -15.78 7.08 4.35
N LYS A 374 -14.71 7.58 3.74
CA LYS A 374 -14.54 7.60 2.28
C LYS A 374 -14.63 6.22 1.66
N PRO A 375 -15.24 6.10 0.47
CA PRO A 375 -15.21 4.86 -0.29
C PRO A 375 -13.77 4.37 -0.46
N ARG A 376 -13.52 3.11 -0.17
CA ARG A 376 -12.23 2.48 -0.45
C ARG A 376 -12.22 1.98 -1.87
N GLY A 377 -11.36 2.57 -2.69
CA GLY A 377 -11.05 2.02 -4.00
C GLY A 377 -10.22 0.76 -3.86
N PHE A 378 -10.67 -0.31 -4.49
CA PHE A 378 -9.90 -1.53 -4.66
C PHE A 378 -9.64 -1.73 -6.14
N VAL A 379 -8.38 -1.92 -6.53
CA VAL A 379 -8.00 -2.17 -7.92
C VAL A 379 -7.45 -3.57 -8.06
N PHE A 380 -8.06 -4.32 -8.92
CA PHE A 380 -7.55 -5.58 -9.43
C PHE A 380 -6.98 -5.36 -10.82
N LYS A 381 -5.76 -5.81 -11.06
CA LYS A 381 -5.14 -5.78 -12.39
C LYS A 381 -4.81 -7.19 -12.83
N TYR A 382 -5.04 -7.44 -14.10
CA TYR A 382 -4.54 -8.59 -14.81
C TYR A 382 -3.73 -8.12 -16.01
N GLU A 383 -2.47 -8.48 -16.05
CA GLU A 383 -1.51 -7.99 -17.03
C GLU A 383 -0.84 -9.17 -17.73
N LEU A 384 -0.52 -8.99 -18.99
CA LEU A 384 0.06 -9.98 -19.88
C LEU A 384 1.35 -9.43 -20.48
N PRO A 385 2.48 -9.44 -19.75
CA PRO A 385 3.78 -9.19 -20.34
C PRO A 385 4.07 -10.24 -21.42
N PHE A 386 4.28 -9.81 -22.66
CA PHE A 386 4.52 -10.72 -23.76
C PHE A 386 5.93 -10.59 -24.36
N TRP A 387 6.67 -9.56 -24.01
CA TRP A 387 8.03 -9.32 -24.48
C TRP A 387 8.94 -8.87 -23.34
N LEU A 388 10.18 -9.42 -23.31
CA LEU A 388 11.27 -9.00 -22.44
C LEU A 388 12.52 -8.73 -23.26
N SER A 389 13.31 -7.70 -22.88
CA SER A 389 14.64 -7.45 -23.43
C SER A 389 15.65 -8.50 -22.95
N GLU A 390 15.59 -8.83 -21.65
CA GLU A 390 16.51 -9.77 -20.98
C GLU A 390 15.71 -10.94 -20.39
N PRO A 391 15.34 -11.95 -21.19
CA PRO A 391 14.44 -13.02 -20.76
C PRO A 391 15.14 -14.10 -19.89
N GLY A 392 16.47 -14.02 -19.70
CA GLY A 392 17.24 -15.07 -19.03
C GLY A 392 17.25 -16.38 -19.85
N MET A 393 16.79 -17.48 -19.26
CA MET A 393 16.67 -18.78 -19.94
C MET A 393 15.35 -18.95 -20.71
N GLU A 394 14.48 -17.95 -20.70
CA GLU A 394 13.20 -18.01 -21.40
C GLU A 394 13.27 -17.34 -22.78
N ASP A 395 12.22 -17.51 -23.59
CA ASP A 395 12.08 -16.77 -24.85
C ASP A 395 11.73 -15.31 -24.60
N SER A 396 12.32 -14.39 -25.38
CA SER A 396 11.98 -12.96 -25.32
C SER A 396 10.49 -12.71 -25.55
N PHE A 397 9.87 -13.47 -26.45
CA PHE A 397 8.44 -13.43 -26.72
C PHE A 397 7.76 -14.63 -26.09
N LYS A 398 7.19 -14.44 -24.91
CA LYS A 398 6.44 -15.45 -24.17
C LYS A 398 5.30 -14.76 -23.42
N LEU A 399 4.11 -15.33 -23.47
CA LEU A 399 2.97 -14.83 -22.73
C LEU A 399 3.15 -15.16 -21.25
N ARG A 400 3.19 -14.14 -20.41
CA ARG A 400 3.29 -14.25 -18.94
C ARG A 400 2.00 -13.73 -18.33
N HIS A 401 1.60 -14.29 -17.21
CA HIS A 401 0.39 -13.90 -16.51
C HIS A 401 0.76 -13.21 -15.21
N LEU A 402 0.27 -12.00 -15.00
CA LEU A 402 0.54 -11.21 -13.83
C LEU A 402 -0.76 -10.69 -13.22
N PHE A 403 -0.90 -10.85 -11.93
CA PHE A 403 -1.99 -10.32 -11.13
C PHE A 403 -1.44 -9.29 -10.15
N SER A 404 -2.16 -8.21 -9.94
CA SER A 404 -1.85 -7.25 -8.89
C SER A 404 -3.11 -6.72 -8.23
N PHE A 405 -2.99 -6.44 -6.95
CA PHE A 405 -4.03 -5.82 -6.16
C PHE A 405 -3.50 -4.54 -5.53
N GLY A 406 -4.36 -3.54 -5.45
CA GLY A 406 -4.03 -2.30 -4.75
C GLY A 406 -5.29 -1.70 -4.15
N ALA A 407 -5.15 -1.09 -2.97
CA ALA A 407 -6.13 -0.13 -2.51
C ALA A 407 -5.76 1.21 -3.15
N VAL A 408 -6.61 1.69 -4.03
CA VAL A 408 -6.51 3.06 -4.54
C VAL A 408 -7.49 3.88 -3.73
N PHE A 409 -6.99 4.86 -3.02
CA PHE A 409 -7.86 5.91 -2.54
C PHE A 409 -8.43 6.60 -3.78
N SER A 410 -9.76 6.63 -3.86
CA SER A 410 -10.45 7.22 -5.01
C SER A 410 -9.88 8.59 -5.33
N LEU A 411 -9.52 8.76 -6.56
CA LEU A 411 -9.18 10.04 -7.14
C LEU A 411 -10.43 10.89 -7.36
#